data_96ba56f9f3bfe328ffb800f0af12c079
#
_entry.id   96ba56f9f3bfe328ffb800f0af12c079
#
_cell.length_a   1.000
_cell.length_b   1.000
_cell.length_c   1.000
_cell.angle_alpha   90.00
_cell.angle_beta   90.00
_cell.angle_gamma   90.00
#
_symmetry.space_group_name_H-M   'P 1'
#
loop_
_entity.id
_entity.type
_entity.pdbx_description
1 polymer ?
#
loop_
_entity_poly.entity_id
_entity_poly.type
_entity_poly.pdbx_seq_one_letter_code
_entity_poly.pdbx_strand_id
1 'polypeptide(L)'
;GLDYPGVGPEHSLLKDLGQVRYESITDAEALAAFEALCRLEGIIPALESAHAIAWAMKEAASRAADEVILVNLSGRGDKDTHTVAALQGAEI
;
A
#
# COMPACT_ATOMS: atom_id res chain seq x y z
N GLY A 1 7.07 -4.59 8.33
CA GLY A 1 7.39 -3.24 8.00
C GLY A 1 6.64 -2.16 8.74
N LEU A 2 5.34 -2.33 8.96
CA LEU A 2 4.53 -1.28 9.60
C LEU A 2 4.86 -1.06 11.09
N ASP A 3 5.46 -2.04 11.71
CA ASP A 3 5.80 -1.96 13.13
C ASP A 3 7.09 -1.17 13.40
N TYR A 4 7.89 -0.92 12.38
CA TYR A 4 9.17 -0.24 12.56
C TYR A 4 8.99 1.28 12.49
N PRO A 5 9.50 2.02 13.50
CA PRO A 5 9.30 3.47 13.58
C PRO A 5 10.21 4.30 12.67
N GLY A 6 11.18 3.68 12.04
CA GLY A 6 12.16 4.39 11.21
C GLY A 6 12.48 3.65 9.93
N VAL A 7 13.21 4.33 9.04
CA VAL A 7 13.65 3.80 7.76
C VAL A 7 15.17 3.61 7.76
N GLY A 8 15.67 2.82 6.82
CA GLY A 8 17.11 2.63 6.66
C GLY A 8 17.82 3.91 6.17
N PRO A 9 19.14 3.99 6.36
CA PRO A 9 19.90 5.21 6.02
C PRO A 9 19.88 5.50 4.52
N GLU A 10 19.76 4.50 3.65
CA GLU A 10 19.69 4.71 2.21
C GLU A 10 18.42 5.46 1.82
N HIS A 11 17.27 5.07 2.38
CA HIS A 11 16.00 5.76 2.13
C HIS A 11 16.06 7.19 2.66
N SER A 12 16.62 7.41 3.84
CA SER A 12 16.77 8.74 4.41
C SER A 12 17.63 9.63 3.51
N LEU A 13 18.73 9.08 2.99
CA LEU A 13 19.63 9.81 2.09
C LEU A 13 18.91 10.17 0.78
N LEU A 14 18.22 9.22 0.15
CA LEU A 14 17.51 9.46 -1.11
C LEU A 14 16.43 10.51 -0.95
N LYS A 15 15.74 10.53 0.19
CA LYS A 15 14.76 11.56 0.51
C LYS A 15 15.42 12.94 0.64
N ASP A 16 16.49 13.02 1.40
CA ASP A 16 17.20 14.28 1.63
C ASP A 16 17.81 14.85 0.34
N LEU A 17 18.26 13.99 -0.56
CA LEU A 17 18.78 14.38 -1.86
C LEU A 17 17.68 14.72 -2.88
N GLY A 18 16.42 14.46 -2.58
CA GLY A 18 15.31 14.71 -3.49
C GLY A 18 15.25 13.78 -4.70
N GLN A 19 15.96 12.65 -4.66
CA GLN A 19 16.00 11.70 -5.77
C GLN A 19 14.81 10.74 -5.79
N VAL A 20 14.13 10.60 -4.64
CA VAL A 20 12.95 9.75 -4.49
C VAL A 20 11.90 10.56 -3.73
N ARG A 21 10.67 10.54 -4.22
CA ARG A 21 9.54 11.14 -3.53
C ARG A 21 8.93 10.12 -2.57
N TYR A 22 8.78 10.51 -1.31
CA TYR A 22 8.19 9.67 -0.26
C TYR A 22 6.84 10.26 0.13
N GLU A 23 5.83 9.40 0.15
CA GLU A 23 4.46 9.78 0.45
C GLU A 23 3.92 8.90 1.58
N SER A 24 2.84 9.35 2.21
CA SER A 24 2.17 8.60 3.26
C SER A 24 0.74 8.27 2.86
N ILE A 25 0.24 7.18 3.42
CA ILE A 25 -1.14 6.71 3.23
C ILE A 25 -1.71 6.41 4.61
N THR A 26 -2.97 6.81 4.84
CA THR A 26 -3.65 6.51 6.09
C THR A 26 -4.08 5.05 6.18
N ASP A 27 -4.33 4.57 7.39
CA ASP A 27 -4.82 3.21 7.61
C ASP A 27 -6.13 2.95 6.86
N ALA A 28 -7.05 3.91 6.89
CA ALA A 28 -8.33 3.78 6.17
C ALA A 28 -8.13 3.64 4.67
N GLU A 29 -7.22 4.40 4.10
CA GLU A 29 -6.90 4.32 2.67
C GLU A 29 -6.27 2.98 2.32
N ALA A 30 -5.36 2.49 3.15
CA ALA A 30 -4.70 1.19 2.94
C ALA A 30 -5.71 0.04 3.03
N LEU A 31 -6.63 0.07 3.98
CA LEU A 31 -7.67 -0.95 4.12
C LEU A 31 -8.62 -0.95 2.93
N ALA A 32 -9.00 0.22 2.45
CA ALA A 32 -9.85 0.33 1.25
C ALA A 32 -9.16 -0.24 0.02
N ALA A 33 -7.87 0.01 -0.14
CA ALA A 33 -7.07 -0.52 -1.24
C ALA A 33 -6.89 -2.04 -1.13
N PHE A 34 -6.66 -2.55 0.08
CA PHE A 34 -6.61 -3.98 0.37
C PHE A 34 -7.88 -4.67 -0.12
N GLU A 35 -9.03 -4.15 0.29
CA GLU A 35 -10.34 -4.70 -0.08
C GLU A 35 -10.58 -4.61 -1.59
N ALA A 36 -10.25 -3.49 -2.21
CA ALA A 36 -10.41 -3.31 -3.65
C ALA A 36 -9.60 -4.32 -4.45
N LEU A 37 -8.35 -4.56 -4.06
CA LEU A 37 -7.48 -5.51 -4.75
C LEU A 37 -8.00 -6.95 -4.59
N CYS A 38 -8.47 -7.31 -3.40
CA CYS A 38 -9.09 -8.61 -3.18
C CYS A 38 -10.30 -8.81 -4.09
N ARG A 39 -11.18 -7.82 -4.14
CA ARG A 39 -12.45 -7.91 -4.87
C ARG A 39 -12.25 -7.85 -6.39
N LEU A 40 -11.38 -6.98 -6.87
CA LEU A 40 -11.24 -6.71 -8.30
C LEU A 40 -10.24 -7.63 -8.98
N GLU A 41 -9.20 -8.05 -8.28
CA GLU A 41 -8.10 -8.82 -8.86
C GLU A 41 -7.92 -10.21 -8.23
N GLY A 42 -8.65 -10.52 -7.17
CA GLY A 42 -8.51 -11.79 -6.47
C GLY A 42 -7.15 -11.95 -5.77
N ILE A 43 -6.49 -10.85 -5.44
CA ILE A 43 -5.20 -10.84 -4.77
C ILE A 43 -5.38 -10.33 -3.36
N ILE A 44 -4.85 -11.07 -2.37
CA ILE A 44 -4.79 -10.61 -0.99
C ILE A 44 -3.41 -10.00 -0.76
N PRO A 45 -3.29 -8.66 -0.76
CA PRO A 45 -1.97 -8.03 -0.59
C PRO A 45 -1.56 -8.01 0.88
N ALA A 46 -0.25 -7.92 1.14
CA ALA A 46 0.21 -7.54 2.46
C ALA A 46 -0.28 -6.11 2.76
N LEU A 47 -0.58 -5.81 4.03
CA LEU A 47 -1.00 -4.45 4.40
C LEU A 47 0.05 -3.40 4.07
N GLU A 48 1.32 -3.75 4.21
CA GLU A 48 2.42 -2.88 3.81
C GLU A 48 2.31 -2.47 2.34
N SER A 49 2.10 -3.45 1.46
CA SER A 49 1.97 -3.21 0.01
C SER A 49 0.64 -2.57 -0.37
N ALA A 50 -0.40 -2.73 0.46
CA ALA A 50 -1.69 -2.06 0.25
C ALA A 50 -1.54 -0.54 0.28
N HIS A 51 -0.56 -0.01 1.01
CA HIS A 51 -0.24 1.42 1.00
C HIS A 51 0.20 1.88 -0.40
N ALA A 52 1.02 1.10 -1.08
CA ALA A 52 1.44 1.40 -2.45
C ALA A 52 0.26 1.37 -3.43
N ILE A 53 -0.65 0.41 -3.27
CA ILE A 53 -1.85 0.32 -4.10
C ILE A 53 -2.76 1.54 -3.86
N ALA A 54 -2.95 1.94 -2.60
CA ALA A 54 -3.76 3.12 -2.26
C ALA A 54 -3.21 4.38 -2.92
N TRP A 55 -1.89 4.58 -2.83
CA TRP A 55 -1.24 5.72 -3.47
C TRP A 55 -1.38 5.66 -5.00
N ALA A 56 -1.18 4.49 -5.59
CA ALA A 56 -1.29 4.30 -7.04
C ALA A 56 -2.71 4.62 -7.54
N MET A 57 -3.74 4.25 -6.79
CA MET A 57 -5.13 4.56 -7.14
C MET A 57 -5.38 6.07 -7.11
N LYS A 58 -4.84 6.79 -6.13
CA LYS A 58 -4.94 8.25 -6.05
C LYS A 58 -4.20 8.91 -7.21
N GLU A 59 -2.98 8.46 -7.50
CA GLU A 59 -2.16 9.04 -8.56
C GLU A 59 -2.74 8.76 -9.93
N ALA A 60 -3.28 7.57 -10.16
CA ALA A 60 -3.90 7.18 -11.43
C ALA A 60 -5.05 8.10 -11.81
N ALA A 61 -5.79 8.61 -10.82
CA ALA A 61 -6.91 9.52 -11.07
C ALA A 61 -6.47 10.84 -11.70
N SER A 62 -5.22 11.24 -11.51
CA SER A 62 -4.64 12.48 -12.05
C SER A 62 -3.76 12.26 -13.29
N ARG A 63 -3.60 11.01 -13.73
CA ARG A 63 -2.74 10.67 -14.87
C ARG A 63 -3.55 10.43 -16.15
N ALA A 64 -2.88 10.60 -17.30
CA ALA A 64 -3.47 10.29 -18.59
C ALA A 64 -3.66 8.76 -18.74
N ALA A 65 -4.65 8.36 -19.54
CA ALA A 65 -5.01 6.95 -19.70
C ALA A 65 -3.89 6.09 -20.33
N ASP A 66 -2.96 6.71 -21.06
CA ASP A 66 -1.83 6.03 -21.70
C ASP A 66 -0.57 5.98 -20.82
N GLU A 67 -0.60 6.58 -19.63
CA GLU A 67 0.51 6.50 -18.70
C GLU A 67 0.49 5.17 -17.94
N VAL A 68 1.67 4.67 -17.60
CA VAL A 68 1.84 3.41 -16.87
C VAL A 68 2.32 3.71 -15.46
N ILE A 69 1.66 3.14 -14.46
CA ILE A 69 2.11 3.14 -13.07
C ILE A 69 2.51 1.72 -12.70
N LEU A 70 3.80 1.53 -12.42
CA LEU A 70 4.31 0.22 -12.01
C LEU A 70 4.36 0.18 -10.48
N VAL A 71 3.68 -0.81 -9.89
CA VAL A 71 3.65 -1.00 -8.44
C VAL A 71 4.37 -2.30 -8.08
N ASN A 72 5.32 -2.21 -7.15
CA ASN A 72 5.93 -3.40 -6.58
C ASN A 72 5.04 -3.95 -5.47
N LEU A 73 4.38 -5.06 -5.74
CA LEU A 73 3.48 -5.72 -4.79
C LEU A 73 4.25 -6.84 -4.08
N SER A 74 4.95 -6.48 -3.02
CA SER A 74 5.77 -7.41 -2.24
C SER A 74 4.95 -8.10 -1.14
N GLY A 75 5.40 -9.28 -0.73
CA GLY A 75 4.78 -10.02 0.35
C GLY A 75 3.44 -10.63 -0.02
N ARG A 76 2.69 -11.02 1.00
CA ARG A 76 1.35 -11.60 0.82
C ARG A 76 0.51 -11.28 2.06
N GLY A 77 -0.81 -11.19 1.85
CA GLY A 77 -1.73 -10.66 2.85
C GLY A 77 -2.41 -11.69 3.75
N ASP A 78 -2.23 -12.97 3.50
CA ASP A 78 -2.86 -14.01 4.31
C ASP A 78 -2.45 -13.94 5.80
N LYS A 79 -1.28 -13.40 6.10
CA LYS A 79 -0.83 -13.12 7.47
C LYS A 79 -1.66 -12.04 8.17
N ASP A 80 -2.36 -11.20 7.40
CA ASP A 80 -3.08 -10.01 7.91
C ASP A 80 -4.60 -10.19 7.93
N THR A 81 -5.11 -11.34 7.49
CA THR A 81 -6.56 -11.54 7.31
C THR A 81 -7.35 -11.39 8.60
N HIS A 82 -6.84 -11.88 9.73
CA HIS A 82 -7.52 -11.73 11.02
C HIS A 82 -7.55 -10.27 11.47
N THR A 83 -6.47 -9.53 11.26
CA THR A 83 -6.39 -8.11 11.59
C THR A 83 -7.41 -7.32 10.78
N VAL A 84 -7.45 -7.54 9.47
CA VAL A 84 -8.38 -6.85 8.56
C VAL A 84 -9.82 -7.20 8.91
N ALA A 85 -10.12 -8.48 9.15
CA ALA A 85 -11.46 -8.92 9.51
C ALA A 85 -11.93 -8.25 10.82
N ALA A 86 -11.07 -8.17 11.82
CA ALA A 86 -11.39 -7.51 13.09
C ALA A 86 -11.70 -6.03 12.89
N LEU A 87 -10.94 -5.34 12.06
CA LEU A 87 -11.15 -3.92 11.75
C LEU A 87 -12.43 -3.68 10.96
N GLN A 88 -12.86 -4.65 10.18
CA GLN A 88 -14.11 -4.59 9.39
C GLN A 88 -15.31 -5.17 10.12
N GLY A 89 -15.12 -5.70 11.34
CA GLY A 89 -16.18 -6.33 12.12
C GLY A 89 -16.61 -7.71 11.64
N ALA A 90 -15.78 -8.38 10.82
CA ALA A 90 -16.06 -9.72 10.31
C ALA A 90 -15.31 -10.78 11.11
N GLU A 91 -15.80 -12.02 11.07
CA GLU A 91 -15.12 -13.19 11.63
C GLU A 91 -14.58 -14.07 10.49
N ILE A 92 -13.39 -14.60 10.69
CA ILE A 92 -12.80 -15.61 9.80
C ILE A 92 -12.07 -16.69 10.61
#